data_1afbc100d1cb1473f52e3e658e8fab61
#
_entry.id   1afbc100d1cb1473f52e3e658e8fab61
#
_cell.length_a   1.000
_cell.length_b   1.000
_cell.length_c   1.000
_cell.angle_alpha   90.00
_cell.angle_beta   90.00
_cell.angle_gamma   90.00
#
_symmetry.space_group_name_H-M   'P 1'
#
loop_
_entity.id
_entity.type
_entity.pdbx_description
1 polymer ?
#
loop_
_entity_poly.entity_id
_entity_poly.type
_entity_poly.pdbx_seq_one_letter_code
_entity_poly.pdbx_strand_id
1 'polypeptide(L)'
;MNFLKKATPSLPETVADLKAVHPFYPVGVEIANFIANDKTVGQLLGVFAAGCVVILSATWFLASKAAPQLNKKDKLVVLWFCLSYFSYNHTRMGGAQDLFGQMWKEYAMSDSRYLTSDPFVLCMETVTAVFWGPLSFLMIYFIITMHPLRYPLQAVVSLGQIYGDVLYYATCMFDHYYKSLTYCRPEAYYFWFYFFFMNFIWIVIPGSE
;
A
#
# COMPACT_ATOMS: atom_id res chain seq x y z
N MET A 1 -16.88 -11.64 54.75
CA MET A 1 -17.36 -10.78 53.66
C MET A 1 -16.15 -10.11 53.02
N ASN A 2 -15.51 -10.85 52.08
CA ASN A 2 -14.30 -10.40 51.36
C ASN A 2 -14.71 -10.12 49.93
N PHE A 3 -14.97 -8.85 49.62
CA PHE A 3 -15.28 -8.39 48.28
C PHE A 3 -14.04 -7.82 47.58
N LEU A 4 -13.67 -8.49 46.49
CA LEU A 4 -12.97 -7.92 45.34
C LEU A 4 -11.60 -7.29 45.59
N LYS A 5 -10.56 -8.10 45.63
CA LYS A 5 -9.28 -7.72 45.03
C LYS A 5 -9.45 -7.74 43.50
N LYS A 6 -9.74 -6.58 42.93
CA LYS A 6 -9.57 -6.35 41.50
C LYS A 6 -8.08 -6.53 41.18
N ALA A 7 -7.75 -7.58 40.46
CA ALA A 7 -6.39 -7.72 39.93
C ALA A 7 -6.12 -6.49 39.04
N THR A 8 -5.24 -5.62 39.47
CA THR A 8 -4.66 -4.58 38.64
C THR A 8 -3.90 -5.30 37.53
N PRO A 9 -4.18 -5.04 36.25
CA PRO A 9 -3.33 -5.56 35.18
C PRO A 9 -1.91 -5.06 35.47
N SER A 10 -0.95 -5.99 35.61
CA SER A 10 0.45 -5.62 35.69
C SER A 10 0.82 -4.88 34.39
N LEU A 11 1.17 -3.61 34.51
CA LEU A 11 1.79 -2.89 33.42
C LEU A 11 3.02 -3.69 32.96
N PRO A 12 3.27 -3.85 31.65
CA PRO A 12 4.45 -4.52 31.14
C PRO A 12 5.71 -3.87 31.72
N GLU A 13 6.64 -4.70 32.18
CA GLU A 13 7.74 -4.30 33.06
C GLU A 13 8.69 -3.26 32.50
N THR A 14 8.79 -3.09 31.17
CA THR A 14 9.50 -1.95 30.55
C THR A 14 9.04 -1.72 29.09
N VAL A 15 9.17 -0.48 28.60
CA VAL A 15 8.97 -0.14 27.19
C VAL A 15 9.95 -0.89 26.26
N ALA A 16 11.06 -1.40 26.81
CA ALA A 16 12.03 -2.22 26.08
C ALA A 16 11.47 -3.61 25.76
N ASP A 17 10.67 -4.20 26.63
CA ASP A 17 10.08 -5.53 26.42
C ASP A 17 8.99 -5.49 25.33
N LEU A 18 8.27 -4.38 25.21
CA LEU A 18 7.32 -4.17 24.11
C LEU A 18 7.98 -4.07 22.74
N LYS A 19 9.21 -3.52 22.66
CA LYS A 19 10.00 -3.44 21.43
C LYS A 19 10.53 -4.80 20.96
N ALA A 20 10.62 -5.79 21.83
CA ALA A 20 11.13 -7.11 21.49
C ALA A 20 10.13 -7.96 20.68
N VAL A 21 8.85 -7.56 20.64
CA VAL A 21 7.80 -8.36 19.99
C VAL A 21 7.75 -8.10 18.49
N HIS A 22 7.79 -6.84 18.06
CA HIS A 22 7.78 -6.46 16.64
C HIS A 22 8.18 -4.99 16.46
N PRO A 23 8.61 -4.57 15.24
CA PRO A 23 9.11 -3.22 14.97
C PRO A 23 8.05 -2.17 14.66
N PHE A 24 6.74 -2.50 14.73
CA PHE A 24 5.66 -1.63 14.30
C PHE A 24 5.19 -0.66 15.39
N TYR A 25 4.60 0.46 14.98
CA TYR A 25 4.08 1.54 15.82
C TYR A 25 2.55 1.66 15.68
N PRO A 26 1.84 2.17 16.70
CA PRO A 26 2.34 2.59 18.02
C PRO A 26 2.94 1.41 18.82
N VAL A 27 3.84 1.72 19.74
CA VAL A 27 4.46 0.69 20.60
C VAL A 27 3.37 -0.12 21.32
N GLY A 28 3.42 -1.45 21.20
CA GLY A 28 2.41 -2.37 21.78
C GLY A 28 1.18 -2.61 20.88
N VAL A 29 1.18 -2.13 19.63
CA VAL A 29 0.13 -2.52 18.68
C VAL A 29 0.15 -4.03 18.46
N GLU A 30 -1.02 -4.67 18.39
CA GLU A 30 -1.11 -6.11 18.16
C GLU A 30 -1.10 -6.44 16.67
N ILE A 31 -0.18 -7.30 16.27
CA ILE A 31 -0.11 -7.83 14.89
C ILE A 31 -0.39 -9.33 14.95
N ALA A 32 -1.52 -9.74 14.40
CA ALA A 32 -1.94 -11.14 14.41
C ALA A 32 -0.91 -12.06 13.74
N ASN A 33 -0.49 -13.12 14.46
CA ASN A 33 0.43 -14.15 13.97
C ASN A 33 1.74 -13.59 13.39
N PHE A 34 2.26 -12.49 13.94
CA PHE A 34 3.47 -11.86 13.42
C PHE A 34 4.67 -12.81 13.41
N ILE A 35 5.32 -12.91 12.26
CA ILE A 35 6.61 -13.56 12.06
C ILE A 35 7.53 -12.56 11.36
N ALA A 36 8.72 -12.32 11.94
CA ALA A 36 9.69 -11.40 11.36
C ALA A 36 10.15 -11.82 9.96
N ASN A 37 10.53 -10.85 9.13
CA ASN A 37 11.08 -11.13 7.80
C ASN A 37 12.40 -11.87 7.91
N ASP A 38 12.61 -12.87 7.07
CA ASP A 38 13.90 -13.58 6.90
C ASP A 38 14.80 -12.89 5.85
N LYS A 39 14.22 -12.05 4.99
CA LYS A 39 14.92 -11.29 3.96
C LYS A 39 15.26 -9.87 4.43
N THR A 40 16.42 -9.41 4.00
CA THR A 40 16.84 -8.03 4.26
C THR A 40 16.05 -7.04 3.40
N VAL A 41 15.95 -5.79 3.85
CA VAL A 41 15.31 -4.68 3.10
C VAL A 41 15.87 -4.58 1.68
N GLY A 42 17.21 -4.68 1.53
CA GLY A 42 17.86 -4.62 0.22
C GLY A 42 17.43 -5.75 -0.72
N GLN A 43 17.25 -6.96 -0.20
CA GLN A 43 16.74 -8.09 -0.98
C GLN A 43 15.30 -7.88 -1.40
N LEU A 44 14.44 -7.43 -0.49
CA LEU A 44 13.02 -7.16 -0.77
C LEU A 44 12.86 -6.05 -1.82
N LEU A 45 13.55 -4.93 -1.64
CA LEU A 45 13.53 -3.83 -2.61
C LEU A 45 14.13 -4.22 -3.97
N GLY A 46 15.20 -5.00 -3.97
CA GLY A 46 15.83 -5.50 -5.20
C GLY A 46 14.88 -6.38 -6.01
N VAL A 47 14.17 -7.30 -5.36
CA VAL A 47 13.18 -8.15 -6.04
C VAL A 47 11.97 -7.35 -6.50
N PHE A 48 11.50 -6.40 -5.69
CA PHE A 48 10.41 -5.50 -6.10
C PHE A 48 10.79 -4.68 -7.34
N ALA A 49 11.98 -4.06 -7.33
CA ALA A 49 12.48 -3.30 -8.47
C ALA A 49 12.63 -4.17 -9.73
N ALA A 50 13.18 -5.39 -9.60
CA ALA A 50 13.29 -6.33 -10.72
C ALA A 50 11.90 -6.71 -11.26
N GLY A 51 10.92 -6.98 -10.40
CA GLY A 51 9.55 -7.24 -10.79
C GLY A 51 8.91 -6.07 -11.55
N CYS A 52 9.09 -4.86 -11.06
CA CYS A 52 8.64 -3.64 -11.74
C CYS A 52 9.27 -3.50 -13.13
N VAL A 53 10.59 -3.68 -13.25
CA VAL A 53 11.28 -3.62 -14.55
C VAL A 53 10.73 -4.65 -15.53
N VAL A 54 10.50 -5.89 -15.08
CA VAL A 54 9.94 -6.94 -15.95
C VAL A 54 8.52 -6.58 -16.41
N ILE A 55 7.64 -6.15 -15.49
CA ILE A 55 6.26 -5.77 -15.81
C ILE A 55 6.23 -4.58 -16.77
N LEU A 56 6.97 -3.52 -16.45
CA LEU A 56 7.03 -2.30 -17.28
C LEU A 56 7.59 -2.60 -18.67
N SER A 57 8.67 -3.37 -18.77
CA SER A 57 9.27 -3.74 -20.04
C SER A 57 8.34 -4.61 -20.88
N ALA A 58 7.68 -5.60 -20.27
CA ALA A 58 6.72 -6.46 -20.95
C ALA A 58 5.51 -5.65 -21.45
N THR A 59 4.95 -4.79 -20.61
CA THR A 59 3.81 -3.94 -20.97
C THR A 59 4.19 -2.96 -22.09
N TRP A 60 5.36 -2.33 -22.00
CA TRP A 60 5.87 -1.46 -23.05
C TRP A 60 6.01 -2.18 -24.39
N PHE A 61 6.60 -3.39 -24.36
CA PHE A 61 6.79 -4.21 -25.57
C PHE A 61 5.45 -4.63 -26.18
N LEU A 62 4.51 -5.13 -25.34
CA LEU A 62 3.18 -5.55 -25.79
C LEU A 62 2.37 -4.37 -26.33
N ALA A 63 2.33 -3.25 -25.64
CA ALA A 63 1.63 -2.05 -26.10
C ALA A 63 2.25 -1.52 -27.41
N SER A 64 3.57 -1.59 -27.56
CA SER A 64 4.26 -1.15 -28.80
C SER A 64 3.95 -2.04 -30.00
N LYS A 65 3.71 -3.34 -29.78
CA LYS A 65 3.33 -4.28 -30.86
C LYS A 65 1.84 -4.27 -31.16
N ALA A 66 1.00 -4.28 -30.12
CA ALA A 66 -0.45 -4.37 -30.26
C ALA A 66 -1.09 -3.06 -30.75
N ALA A 67 -0.50 -1.92 -30.41
CA ALA A 67 -1.03 -0.60 -30.71
C ALA A 67 0.08 0.39 -31.12
N PRO A 68 0.73 0.20 -32.27
CA PRO A 68 1.82 1.07 -32.73
C PRO A 68 1.38 2.52 -32.99
N GLN A 69 0.08 2.75 -33.18
CA GLN A 69 -0.53 4.07 -33.34
C GLN A 69 -0.54 4.90 -32.05
N LEU A 70 -0.35 4.30 -30.88
CA LEU A 70 -0.31 5.03 -29.62
C LEU A 70 0.92 5.95 -29.55
N ASN A 71 0.71 7.15 -29.07
CA ASN A 71 1.79 8.07 -28.78
C ASN A 71 2.55 7.64 -27.50
N LYS A 72 3.67 8.32 -27.18
CA LYS A 72 4.48 7.98 -26.00
C LYS A 72 3.73 8.19 -24.69
N LYS A 73 2.83 9.19 -24.61
CA LYS A 73 2.03 9.46 -23.40
C LYS A 73 1.05 8.34 -23.13
N ASP A 74 0.31 7.88 -24.14
CA ASP A 74 -0.65 6.79 -24.01
C ASP A 74 0.03 5.49 -23.54
N LYS A 75 1.25 5.20 -24.03
CA LYS A 75 2.04 4.04 -23.56
C LYS A 75 2.45 4.16 -22.10
N LEU A 76 2.80 5.36 -21.63
CA LEU A 76 3.10 5.60 -20.21
C LEU A 76 1.88 5.43 -19.32
N VAL A 77 0.69 5.86 -19.79
CA VAL A 77 -0.58 5.65 -19.07
C VAL A 77 -0.86 4.15 -18.93
N VAL A 78 -0.68 3.35 -20.01
CA VAL A 78 -0.82 1.88 -19.93
C VAL A 78 0.11 1.28 -18.86
N LEU A 79 1.38 1.71 -18.85
CA LEU A 79 2.35 1.25 -17.84
C LEU A 79 1.89 1.60 -16.42
N TRP A 80 1.38 2.81 -16.20
CA TRP A 80 0.86 3.25 -14.92
C TRP A 80 -0.30 2.36 -14.42
N PHE A 81 -1.31 2.14 -15.27
CA PHE A 81 -2.46 1.31 -14.89
C PHE A 81 -2.09 -0.16 -14.65
N CYS A 82 -1.08 -0.70 -15.33
CA CYS A 82 -0.55 -2.04 -15.02
C CYS A 82 0.03 -2.15 -13.61
N LEU A 83 0.66 -1.09 -13.10
CA LEU A 83 1.20 -1.07 -11.74
C LEU A 83 0.14 -0.84 -10.66
N SER A 84 -1.06 -0.37 -11.05
CA SER A 84 -2.14 -0.05 -10.10
C SER A 84 -2.89 -1.28 -9.57
N TYR A 85 -2.58 -2.47 -10.09
CA TYR A 85 -3.28 -3.69 -9.67
C TYR A 85 -2.56 -4.38 -8.51
N PHE A 86 -3.20 -4.42 -7.35
CA PHE A 86 -2.78 -5.19 -6.19
C PHE A 86 -3.95 -5.98 -5.61
N SER A 87 -3.73 -7.26 -5.29
CA SER A 87 -4.64 -8.03 -4.43
C SER A 87 -4.04 -8.10 -3.03
N TYR A 88 -4.88 -7.91 -2.02
CA TYR A 88 -4.47 -7.81 -0.63
C TYR A 88 -5.20 -8.85 0.24
N ASN A 89 -4.46 -9.58 1.04
CA ASN A 89 -5.01 -10.49 2.04
C ASN A 89 -4.52 -10.11 3.45
N HIS A 90 -5.20 -9.16 4.08
CA HIS A 90 -4.79 -8.56 5.35
C HIS A 90 -4.71 -9.56 6.53
N THR A 91 -5.51 -10.62 6.52
CA THR A 91 -5.54 -11.58 7.64
C THR A 91 -4.31 -12.47 7.74
N ARG A 92 -3.51 -12.57 6.67
CA ARG A 92 -2.33 -13.44 6.58
C ARG A 92 -1.02 -12.68 6.58
N MET A 93 -1.04 -11.37 6.35
CA MET A 93 0.19 -10.60 6.07
C MET A 93 1.18 -10.59 7.23
N GLY A 94 0.71 -10.51 8.47
CA GLY A 94 1.60 -10.54 9.65
C GLY A 94 2.46 -11.80 9.76
N GLY A 95 1.90 -12.96 9.44
CA GLY A 95 2.59 -14.26 9.48
C GLY A 95 3.17 -14.72 8.15
N ALA A 96 2.92 -14.03 7.03
CA ALA A 96 3.34 -14.47 5.71
C ALA A 96 4.87 -14.42 5.54
N GLN A 97 5.45 -15.52 5.04
CA GLN A 97 6.87 -15.65 4.74
C GLN A 97 7.16 -15.75 3.24
N ASP A 98 6.13 -15.75 2.41
CA ASP A 98 6.32 -15.56 0.98
C ASP A 98 6.84 -14.14 0.67
N LEU A 99 7.33 -13.96 -0.54
CA LEU A 99 7.97 -12.71 -0.95
C LEU A 99 7.04 -11.50 -0.81
N PHE A 100 5.77 -11.64 -1.21
CA PHE A 100 4.80 -10.52 -1.15
C PHE A 100 4.44 -10.18 0.30
N GLY A 101 4.24 -11.19 1.16
CA GLY A 101 3.99 -10.99 2.59
C GLY A 101 5.16 -10.30 3.29
N GLN A 102 6.40 -10.65 2.94
CA GLN A 102 7.58 -10.00 3.52
C GLN A 102 7.75 -8.56 3.02
N MET A 103 7.53 -8.30 1.72
CA MET A 103 7.51 -6.92 1.18
C MET A 103 6.40 -6.08 1.83
N TRP A 104 5.23 -6.67 2.05
CA TRP A 104 4.12 -6.01 2.71
C TRP A 104 4.45 -5.62 4.15
N LYS A 105 5.04 -6.53 4.92
CA LYS A 105 5.51 -6.23 6.29
C LYS A 105 6.57 -5.12 6.31
N GLU A 106 7.49 -5.12 5.35
CA GLU A 106 8.47 -4.04 5.22
C GLU A 106 7.81 -2.70 4.93
N TYR A 107 6.89 -2.65 3.96
CA TYR A 107 6.12 -1.45 3.64
C TYR A 107 5.29 -0.97 4.85
N ALA A 108 4.66 -1.90 5.57
CA ALA A 108 3.84 -1.60 6.75
C ALA A 108 4.63 -1.00 7.93
N MET A 109 5.96 -0.97 7.89
CA MET A 109 6.76 -0.20 8.85
C MET A 109 6.55 1.31 8.70
N SER A 110 6.09 1.77 7.55
CA SER A 110 5.67 3.16 7.35
C SER A 110 4.24 3.44 7.80
N ASP A 111 3.40 2.42 7.86
CA ASP A 111 2.02 2.51 8.35
C ASP A 111 1.50 1.14 8.81
N SER A 112 1.49 0.92 10.11
CA SER A 112 1.07 -0.36 10.70
C SER A 112 -0.41 -0.69 10.51
N ARG A 113 -1.24 0.26 10.09
CA ARG A 113 -2.66 0.04 9.76
C ARG A 113 -2.84 -1.05 8.70
N TYR A 114 -1.84 -1.23 7.84
CA TYR A 114 -1.80 -2.30 6.84
C TYR A 114 -1.69 -3.72 7.44
N LEU A 115 -1.31 -3.86 8.71
CA LEU A 115 -1.20 -5.16 9.40
C LEU A 115 -2.21 -5.33 10.54
N THR A 116 -2.89 -4.24 10.95
CA THR A 116 -3.81 -4.25 12.10
C THR A 116 -5.28 -4.37 11.71
N SER A 117 -5.57 -4.60 10.44
CA SER A 117 -6.93 -4.61 9.90
C SER A 117 -7.70 -3.31 10.19
N ASP A 118 -7.01 -2.17 10.06
CA ASP A 118 -7.64 -0.86 10.22
C ASP A 118 -8.85 -0.74 9.28
N PRO A 119 -10.03 -0.32 9.77
CA PRO A 119 -11.25 -0.32 8.97
C PRO A 119 -11.15 0.55 7.72
N PHE A 120 -10.49 1.72 7.81
CA PHE A 120 -10.35 2.59 6.65
C PHE A 120 -9.41 1.99 5.60
N VAL A 121 -8.21 1.58 6.01
CA VAL A 121 -7.21 0.99 5.10
C VAL A 121 -7.77 -0.28 4.46
N LEU A 122 -8.42 -1.16 5.25
CA LEU A 122 -9.01 -2.38 4.73
C LEU A 122 -10.11 -2.12 3.70
N CYS A 123 -11.03 -1.19 3.97
CA CYS A 123 -12.09 -0.84 3.03
C CYS A 123 -11.53 -0.19 1.76
N MET A 124 -10.56 0.70 1.88
CA MET A 124 -9.90 1.37 0.75
C MET A 124 -9.21 0.34 -0.15
N GLU A 125 -8.41 -0.56 0.42
CA GLU A 125 -7.74 -1.62 -0.33
C GLU A 125 -8.72 -2.62 -0.97
N THR A 126 -9.85 -2.90 -0.30
CA THR A 126 -10.90 -3.74 -0.87
C THR A 126 -11.52 -3.08 -2.11
N VAL A 127 -11.84 -1.79 -2.04
CA VAL A 127 -12.34 -1.02 -3.20
C VAL A 127 -11.29 -1.01 -4.32
N THR A 128 -10.02 -0.83 -3.98
CA THR A 128 -8.92 -0.88 -4.95
C THR A 128 -8.84 -2.24 -5.65
N ALA A 129 -8.89 -3.33 -4.88
CA ALA A 129 -8.82 -4.69 -5.46
C ALA A 129 -10.04 -5.05 -6.32
N VAL A 130 -11.25 -4.65 -5.90
CA VAL A 130 -12.51 -5.05 -6.56
C VAL A 130 -12.87 -4.14 -7.74
N PHE A 131 -12.56 -2.86 -7.66
CA PHE A 131 -12.97 -1.87 -8.67
C PHE A 131 -11.79 -1.30 -9.45
N TRP A 132 -10.82 -0.67 -8.78
CA TRP A 132 -9.75 0.05 -9.47
C TRP A 132 -8.82 -0.90 -10.23
N GLY A 133 -8.52 -2.07 -9.67
CA GLY A 133 -7.74 -3.10 -10.35
C GLY A 133 -8.40 -3.54 -11.67
N PRO A 134 -9.61 -4.12 -11.66
CA PRO A 134 -10.32 -4.52 -12.88
C PRO A 134 -10.54 -3.37 -13.88
N LEU A 135 -10.89 -2.17 -13.40
CA LEU A 135 -11.06 -1.00 -14.27
C LEU A 135 -9.73 -0.57 -14.92
N SER A 136 -8.59 -0.74 -14.24
CA SER A 136 -7.28 -0.49 -14.83
C SER A 136 -7.00 -1.43 -16.02
N PHE A 137 -7.35 -2.72 -15.93
CA PHE A 137 -7.23 -3.63 -17.08
C PHE A 137 -8.19 -3.27 -18.22
N LEU A 138 -9.43 -2.88 -17.90
CA LEU A 138 -10.36 -2.39 -18.90
C LEU A 138 -9.83 -1.13 -19.59
N MET A 139 -9.20 -0.24 -18.81
CA MET A 139 -8.55 0.96 -19.33
C MET A 139 -7.43 0.61 -20.33
N ILE A 140 -6.57 -0.37 -20.01
CA ILE A 140 -5.53 -0.85 -20.92
C ILE A 140 -6.16 -1.30 -22.25
N TYR A 141 -7.24 -2.08 -22.18
CA TYR A 141 -7.96 -2.53 -23.36
C TYR A 141 -8.53 -1.35 -24.18
N PHE A 142 -9.15 -0.36 -23.53
CA PHE A 142 -9.70 0.82 -24.21
C PHE A 142 -8.62 1.71 -24.85
N ILE A 143 -7.45 1.82 -24.21
CA ILE A 143 -6.32 2.57 -24.76
C ILE A 143 -5.78 1.85 -26.02
N ILE A 144 -5.54 0.54 -25.92
CA ILE A 144 -4.99 -0.26 -27.03
C ILE A 144 -5.94 -0.26 -28.25
N THR A 145 -7.25 -0.37 -28.02
CA THR A 145 -8.26 -0.37 -29.07
C THR A 145 -8.68 1.02 -29.55
N MET A 146 -8.09 2.07 -29.02
CA MET A 146 -8.47 3.47 -29.30
C MET A 146 -9.96 3.75 -29.04
N HIS A 147 -10.55 3.05 -28.05
CA HIS A 147 -11.95 3.15 -27.74
C HIS A 147 -12.32 4.57 -27.23
N PRO A 148 -13.47 5.15 -27.64
CA PRO A 148 -13.83 6.53 -27.26
C PRO A 148 -14.06 6.71 -25.76
N LEU A 149 -14.45 5.66 -25.01
CA LEU A 149 -14.61 5.70 -23.56
C LEU A 149 -13.31 5.68 -22.77
N ARG A 150 -12.14 5.63 -23.43
CA ARG A 150 -10.85 5.64 -22.73
C ARG A 150 -10.64 6.87 -21.86
N TYR A 151 -11.01 8.05 -22.34
CA TYR A 151 -10.87 9.30 -21.58
C TYR A 151 -11.82 9.42 -20.39
N PRO A 152 -13.17 9.18 -20.54
CA PRO A 152 -14.05 9.15 -19.39
C PRO A 152 -13.67 8.13 -18.34
N LEU A 153 -13.25 6.92 -18.75
CA LEU A 153 -12.85 5.88 -17.81
C LEU A 153 -11.55 6.25 -17.11
N GLN A 154 -10.57 6.80 -17.83
CA GLN A 154 -9.32 7.30 -17.27
C GLN A 154 -9.58 8.37 -16.19
N ALA A 155 -10.42 9.36 -16.49
CA ALA A 155 -10.78 10.40 -15.52
C ALA A 155 -11.45 9.82 -14.26
N VAL A 156 -12.32 8.82 -14.39
CA VAL A 156 -12.97 8.17 -13.26
C VAL A 156 -11.96 7.40 -12.39
N VAL A 157 -11.07 6.63 -13.03
CA VAL A 157 -10.05 5.85 -12.29
C VAL A 157 -9.04 6.78 -11.63
N SER A 158 -8.54 7.79 -12.33
CA SER A 158 -7.58 8.77 -11.79
C SER A 158 -8.17 9.56 -10.63
N LEU A 159 -9.43 10.01 -10.74
CA LEU A 159 -10.13 10.68 -9.64
C LEU A 159 -10.30 9.76 -8.42
N GLY A 160 -10.64 8.49 -8.65
CA GLY A 160 -10.78 7.51 -7.58
C GLY A 160 -9.46 7.23 -6.84
N GLN A 161 -8.35 7.16 -7.55
CA GLN A 161 -7.01 7.00 -6.98
C GLN A 161 -6.61 8.22 -6.15
N ILE A 162 -6.75 9.43 -6.68
CA ILE A 162 -6.47 10.68 -5.96
C ILE A 162 -7.32 10.79 -4.71
N TYR A 163 -8.63 10.54 -4.81
CA TYR A 163 -9.55 10.61 -3.67
C TYR A 163 -9.17 9.63 -2.56
N GLY A 164 -8.87 8.38 -2.93
CA GLY A 164 -8.43 7.37 -1.98
C GLY A 164 -7.15 7.76 -1.24
N ASP A 165 -6.15 8.27 -1.97
CA ASP A 165 -4.87 8.65 -1.39
C ASP A 165 -4.94 9.93 -0.54
N VAL A 166 -5.75 10.91 -0.94
CA VAL A 166 -6.04 12.09 -0.11
C VAL A 166 -6.69 11.68 1.21
N LEU A 167 -7.66 10.75 1.19
CA LEU A 167 -8.26 10.23 2.43
C LEU A 167 -7.27 9.40 3.26
N TYR A 168 -6.39 8.65 2.62
CA TYR A 168 -5.33 7.90 3.30
C TYR A 168 -4.44 8.83 4.13
N TYR A 169 -3.92 9.90 3.52
CA TYR A 169 -3.15 10.91 4.25
C TYR A 169 -3.98 11.60 5.32
N ALA A 170 -5.20 12.04 4.97
CA ALA A 170 -6.06 12.78 5.89
C ALA A 170 -6.39 11.98 7.16
N THR A 171 -6.72 10.70 7.03
CA THR A 171 -7.02 9.84 8.18
C THR A 171 -5.79 9.58 9.05
N CYS A 172 -4.62 9.37 8.44
CA CYS A 172 -3.37 9.23 9.18
C CYS A 172 -3.01 10.51 9.95
N MET A 173 -3.12 11.68 9.30
CA MET A 173 -2.86 12.97 9.94
C MET A 173 -3.89 13.29 11.02
N PHE A 174 -5.17 12.96 10.82
CA PHE A 174 -6.20 13.08 11.83
C PHE A 174 -5.85 12.29 13.08
N ASP A 175 -5.47 11.02 12.93
CA ASP A 175 -5.09 10.18 14.07
C ASP A 175 -3.82 10.71 14.77
N HIS A 176 -2.86 11.20 14.00
CA HIS A 176 -1.65 11.80 14.56
C HIS A 176 -1.94 13.05 15.42
N TYR A 177 -2.70 14.02 14.88
CA TYR A 177 -2.93 15.29 15.56
C TYR A 177 -4.02 15.25 16.64
N TYR A 178 -5.08 14.46 16.43
CA TYR A 178 -6.21 14.41 17.36
C TYR A 178 -6.13 13.27 18.38
N LYS A 179 -5.56 12.12 17.99
CA LYS A 179 -5.48 10.95 18.86
C LYS A 179 -4.07 10.71 19.40
N SER A 180 -3.08 11.49 18.96
CA SER A 180 -1.65 11.29 19.26
C SER A 180 -1.15 9.88 18.90
N LEU A 181 -1.74 9.28 17.86
CA LEU A 181 -1.35 7.98 17.34
C LEU A 181 -0.40 8.15 16.17
N THR A 182 0.72 7.45 16.20
CA THR A 182 1.69 7.43 15.10
C THR A 182 1.87 5.99 14.64
N TYR A 183 1.57 5.75 13.38
CA TYR A 183 1.64 4.42 12.77
C TYR A 183 2.98 4.15 12.09
N CYS A 184 3.70 5.22 11.76
CA CYS A 184 5.00 5.17 11.11
C CYS A 184 6.13 5.01 12.13
N ARG A 185 7.15 4.25 11.78
CA ARG A 185 8.42 4.22 12.53
C ARG A 185 9.08 5.60 12.57
N PRO A 186 9.84 5.90 13.64
CA PRO A 186 10.42 7.24 13.84
C PRO A 186 11.57 7.58 12.88
N GLU A 187 12.15 6.59 12.20
CA GLU A 187 13.25 6.84 11.28
C GLU A 187 12.74 7.58 10.02
N ALA A 188 13.41 8.68 9.67
CA ALA A 188 13.03 9.58 8.57
C ALA A 188 12.83 8.86 7.22
N TYR A 189 13.56 7.77 7.00
CA TYR A 189 13.44 6.95 5.80
C TYR A 189 12.03 6.36 5.62
N TYR A 190 11.43 5.81 6.68
CA TYR A 190 10.08 5.23 6.60
C TYR A 190 9.04 6.31 6.33
N PHE A 191 9.19 7.49 6.93
CA PHE A 191 8.27 8.59 6.70
C PHE A 191 8.43 9.18 5.29
N TRP A 192 9.64 9.61 4.92
CA TRP A 192 9.82 10.36 3.69
C TRP A 192 9.78 9.51 2.43
N PHE A 193 10.37 8.31 2.46
CA PHE A 193 10.41 7.44 1.28
C PHE A 193 9.17 6.57 1.17
N TYR A 194 8.84 5.74 2.18
CA TYR A 194 7.69 4.85 2.08
C TYR A 194 6.36 5.58 2.27
N PHE A 195 6.16 6.30 3.39
CA PHE A 195 4.88 6.92 3.68
C PHE A 195 4.58 8.08 2.72
N PHE A 196 5.50 9.06 2.60
CA PHE A 196 5.24 10.25 1.80
C PHE A 196 5.45 9.99 0.31
N PHE A 197 6.68 9.67 -0.13
CA PHE A 197 7.01 9.63 -1.55
C PHE A 197 6.26 8.55 -2.32
N MET A 198 6.19 7.31 -1.79
CA MET A 198 5.56 6.20 -2.49
C MET A 198 4.04 6.41 -2.68
N ASN A 199 3.38 7.05 -1.72
CA ASN A 199 1.96 7.39 -1.85
C ASN A 199 1.76 8.65 -2.70
N PHE A 200 2.60 9.68 -2.58
CA PHE A 200 2.46 10.93 -3.34
C PHE A 200 2.46 10.72 -4.87
N ILE A 201 3.08 9.66 -5.35
CA ILE A 201 3.04 9.24 -6.75
C ILE A 201 1.58 9.01 -7.22
N TRP A 202 0.72 8.48 -6.35
CA TRP A 202 -0.71 8.21 -6.62
C TRP A 202 -1.57 9.48 -6.68
N ILE A 203 -1.04 10.63 -6.28
CA ILE A 203 -1.64 11.94 -6.52
C ILE A 203 -1.10 12.55 -7.80
N VAL A 204 0.23 12.54 -7.96
CA VAL A 204 0.89 13.27 -9.05
C VAL A 204 0.61 12.65 -10.42
N ILE A 205 0.74 11.34 -10.56
CA ILE A 205 0.55 10.69 -11.86
C ILE A 205 -0.91 10.76 -12.30
N PRO A 206 -1.90 10.31 -11.50
CA PRO A 206 -3.30 10.44 -11.92
C PRO A 206 -3.75 11.90 -12.10
N GLY A 207 -3.18 12.83 -11.33
CA GLY A 207 -3.48 14.26 -11.45
C GLY A 207 -2.90 14.92 -12.69
N SER A 208 -1.96 14.25 -13.38
CA SER A 208 -1.36 14.76 -14.62
C SER A 208 -2.07 14.27 -15.88
N GLU A 209 -3.06 13.41 -15.75
CA GLU A 209 -3.84 12.77 -16.82
C GLU A 209 -5.20 13.43 -17.04
#